data_fd3cfd6def5c9818d426ea62a6d2b6d4
#
_entry.id   fd3cfd6def5c9818d426ea62a6d2b6d4
#
_cell.length_a   1.000
_cell.length_b   1.000
_cell.length_c   1.000
_cell.angle_alpha   90.00
_cell.angle_beta   90.00
_cell.angle_gamma   90.00
#
_symmetry.space_group_name_H-M   'P 1'
#
loop_
_entity.id
_entity.type
_entity.pdbx_description
1 polymer ?
#
loop_
_entity_poly.entity_id
_entity_poly.type
_entity_poly.pdbx_seq_one_letter_code
_entity_poly.pdbx_strand_id
1 'polypeptide(L)'
;MKIRDLFNQCALVYDVDRPKLVPSFDELYGTAIHVIPFMTDAKIQVLDLGSGTGLFGAMVAKSFPEARLHLTDISEAMLAQAKQRFEGNPRVTYSLQDHSSLSSTSEYDLVISALSIHHLEDSDKRTLFRRIYEALRPGGMFINVDQALAPTSRGEEQYEKKWLEDVKANGTSELTVTQARERMREDKNALLANQLKWLDEAGFEDIDCWYKRFRFVVYGARKRIEPGAALDGNSAALHCRQ
;
A
#
# COMPACT_ATOMS: atom_id res chain seq x y z
N MET A 1 -16.95 16.43 3.92
CA MET A 1 -16.80 15.42 4.98
C MET A 1 -15.33 15.06 5.03
N LYS A 2 -14.70 14.85 6.19
CA LYS A 2 -13.28 14.47 6.22
C LYS A 2 -13.13 13.01 5.76
N ILE A 3 -12.03 12.68 5.08
CA ILE A 3 -11.75 11.32 4.55
C ILE A 3 -11.90 10.23 5.63
N ARG A 4 -11.47 10.53 6.87
CA ARG A 4 -11.64 9.65 8.03
C ARG A 4 -13.10 9.26 8.27
N ASP A 5 -14.03 10.22 8.15
CA ASP A 5 -15.45 9.98 8.43
C ASP A 5 -16.09 9.08 7.38
N LEU A 6 -15.64 9.18 6.11
CA LEU A 6 -16.03 8.29 5.01
C LEU A 6 -15.61 6.84 5.29
N PHE A 7 -14.36 6.65 5.72
CA PHE A 7 -13.86 5.30 6.03
C PHE A 7 -14.51 4.70 7.29
N ASN A 8 -14.79 5.51 8.31
CA ASN A 8 -15.54 5.03 9.48
C ASN A 8 -16.92 4.47 9.10
N GLN A 9 -17.60 5.06 8.10
CA GLN A 9 -18.94 4.61 7.68
C GLN A 9 -18.92 3.31 6.86
N CYS A 10 -17.88 3.05 6.10
CA CYS A 10 -17.83 1.88 5.21
C CYS A 10 -17.04 0.68 5.75
N ALA A 11 -16.44 0.79 6.94
CA ALA A 11 -15.52 -0.23 7.48
C ALA A 11 -16.11 -1.65 7.51
N LEU A 12 -17.40 -1.81 7.82
CA LEU A 12 -18.04 -3.13 7.94
C LEU A 12 -18.24 -3.86 6.59
N VAL A 13 -18.39 -3.11 5.49
CA VAL A 13 -18.67 -3.67 4.16
C VAL A 13 -17.45 -3.61 3.24
N TYR A 14 -16.39 -2.96 3.70
CA TYR A 14 -15.21 -2.64 2.90
C TYR A 14 -14.59 -3.87 2.22
N ASP A 15 -14.39 -4.94 2.95
CA ASP A 15 -13.73 -6.16 2.45
C ASP A 15 -14.59 -6.93 1.45
N VAL A 16 -15.90 -6.87 1.58
CA VAL A 16 -16.84 -7.52 0.65
C VAL A 16 -16.87 -6.81 -0.70
N ASP A 17 -16.78 -5.49 -0.66
CA ASP A 17 -16.86 -4.65 -1.85
C ASP A 17 -15.50 -4.49 -2.54
N ARG A 18 -14.39 -4.58 -1.80
CA ARG A 18 -13.05 -4.30 -2.32
C ARG A 18 -12.67 -5.14 -3.55
N PRO A 19 -12.81 -6.48 -3.56
CA PRO A 19 -12.50 -7.30 -4.74
C PRO A 19 -13.36 -6.98 -5.95
N LYS A 20 -14.58 -6.46 -5.75
CA LYS A 20 -15.49 -6.08 -6.83
C LYS A 20 -15.12 -4.72 -7.43
N LEU A 21 -14.66 -3.77 -6.59
CA LEU A 21 -14.32 -2.41 -6.98
C LEU A 21 -12.89 -2.25 -7.50
N VAL A 22 -12.02 -3.22 -7.23
CA VAL A 22 -10.63 -3.25 -7.69
C VAL A 22 -10.48 -4.33 -8.75
N PRO A 23 -10.52 -4.00 -10.03
CA PRO A 23 -10.36 -4.96 -11.11
C PRO A 23 -9.02 -5.70 -11.04
N SER A 24 -9.04 -7.00 -11.33
CA SER A 24 -7.87 -7.89 -11.20
C SER A 24 -7.23 -7.88 -9.80
N PHE A 25 -8.08 -7.88 -8.78
CA PHE A 25 -7.68 -7.80 -7.38
C PHE A 25 -6.58 -8.81 -7.02
N ASP A 26 -6.77 -10.08 -7.37
CA ASP A 26 -5.82 -11.15 -7.04
C ASP A 26 -4.48 -10.97 -7.74
N GLU A 27 -4.48 -10.53 -9.01
CA GLU A 27 -3.26 -10.27 -9.77
C GLU A 27 -2.51 -9.05 -9.20
N LEU A 28 -3.22 -7.98 -8.87
CA LEU A 28 -2.68 -6.76 -8.31
C LEU A 28 -1.96 -7.02 -6.97
N TYR A 29 -2.67 -7.61 -6.01
CA TYR A 29 -2.10 -7.93 -4.70
C TYR A 29 -1.10 -9.09 -4.76
N GLY A 30 -1.35 -10.08 -5.63
CA GLY A 30 -0.43 -11.19 -5.89
C GLY A 30 0.93 -10.70 -6.39
N THR A 31 0.94 -9.72 -7.31
CA THR A 31 2.19 -9.06 -7.76
C THR A 31 2.90 -8.39 -6.60
N ALA A 32 2.18 -7.63 -5.76
CA ALA A 32 2.77 -6.95 -4.61
C ALA A 32 3.42 -7.93 -3.62
N ILE A 33 2.80 -9.07 -3.36
CA ILE A 33 3.39 -10.12 -2.51
C ILE A 33 4.60 -10.78 -3.19
N HIS A 34 4.52 -11.04 -4.51
CA HIS A 34 5.56 -11.72 -5.26
C HIS A 34 6.90 -10.97 -5.29
N VAL A 35 6.84 -9.63 -5.31
CA VAL A 35 8.04 -8.79 -5.36
C VAL A 35 8.70 -8.55 -4.00
N ILE A 36 8.12 -9.02 -2.90
CA ILE A 36 8.73 -8.96 -1.57
C ILE A 36 9.99 -9.84 -1.56
N PRO A 37 11.19 -9.28 -1.30
CA PRO A 37 12.45 -9.97 -1.55
C PRO A 37 12.96 -10.82 -0.38
N PHE A 38 12.13 -11.11 0.60
CA PHE A 38 12.51 -11.89 1.78
C PHE A 38 12.16 -13.36 1.64
N MET A 39 12.86 -14.21 2.39
CA MET A 39 12.50 -15.63 2.53
C MET A 39 11.21 -15.74 3.34
N THR A 40 10.39 -16.76 3.05
CA THR A 40 9.07 -16.93 3.68
C THR A 40 9.11 -17.13 5.20
N ASP A 41 10.24 -17.62 5.73
CA ASP A 41 10.49 -17.80 7.17
C ASP A 41 11.23 -16.62 7.82
N ALA A 42 11.49 -15.55 7.07
CA ALA A 42 12.20 -14.38 7.58
C ALA A 42 11.38 -13.65 8.67
N LYS A 43 12.06 -13.26 9.74
CA LYS A 43 11.48 -12.48 10.86
C LYS A 43 11.56 -10.98 10.57
N ILE A 44 10.81 -10.53 9.55
CA ILE A 44 10.80 -9.14 9.13
C ILE A 44 9.87 -8.27 9.97
N GLN A 45 10.24 -6.99 10.12
CA GLN A 45 9.39 -5.94 10.70
C GLN A 45 8.66 -5.23 9.55
N VAL A 46 7.35 -5.25 9.55
CA VAL A 46 6.50 -4.69 8.48
C VAL A 46 5.66 -3.56 9.02
N LEU A 47 5.70 -2.41 8.34
CA LEU A 47 4.76 -1.31 8.55
C LEU A 47 3.72 -1.31 7.45
N ASP A 48 2.44 -1.32 7.82
CA ASP A 48 1.30 -1.18 6.89
C ASP A 48 0.68 0.21 7.09
N LEU A 49 0.94 1.11 6.13
CA LEU A 49 0.52 2.51 6.17
C LEU A 49 -0.87 2.70 5.56
N GLY A 50 -1.83 3.20 6.36
CA GLY A 50 -3.22 3.27 5.96
C GLY A 50 -3.80 1.89 5.74
N SER A 51 -3.57 1.00 6.72
CA SER A 51 -3.85 -0.43 6.65
C SER A 51 -5.34 -0.76 6.47
N GLY A 52 -6.23 0.20 6.77
CA GLY A 52 -7.67 -0.03 6.73
C GLY A 52 -8.07 -1.18 7.63
N THR A 53 -8.77 -2.15 7.06
CA THR A 53 -9.19 -3.39 7.72
C THR A 53 -8.06 -4.41 7.90
N GLY A 54 -6.82 -4.07 7.53
CA GLY A 54 -5.66 -4.96 7.58
C GLY A 54 -5.62 -6.02 6.47
N LEU A 55 -6.32 -5.80 5.37
CA LEU A 55 -6.44 -6.78 4.29
C LEU A 55 -5.09 -7.11 3.64
N PHE A 56 -4.29 -6.09 3.28
CA PHE A 56 -2.99 -6.29 2.67
C PHE A 56 -1.98 -6.87 3.69
N GLY A 57 -1.99 -6.34 4.92
CA GLY A 57 -1.21 -6.92 6.03
C GLY A 57 -1.50 -8.40 6.26
N ALA A 58 -2.77 -8.84 6.12
CA ALA A 58 -3.13 -10.26 6.25
C ALA A 58 -2.56 -11.14 5.13
N MET A 59 -2.50 -10.62 3.89
CA MET A 59 -1.86 -11.31 2.78
C MET A 59 -0.33 -11.46 3.03
N VAL A 60 0.30 -10.40 3.54
CA VAL A 60 1.72 -10.44 3.94
C VAL A 60 1.94 -11.45 5.07
N ALA A 61 1.13 -11.41 6.15
CA ALA A 61 1.23 -12.35 7.26
C ALA A 61 1.05 -13.81 6.84
N LYS A 62 0.19 -14.07 5.85
CA LYS A 62 0.00 -15.41 5.28
C LYS A 62 1.25 -15.89 4.52
N SER A 63 1.92 -15.01 3.79
CA SER A 63 3.11 -15.33 2.98
C SER A 63 4.40 -15.35 3.79
N PHE A 64 4.43 -14.60 4.90
CA PHE A 64 5.55 -14.47 5.83
C PHE A 64 5.08 -14.67 7.28
N PRO A 65 4.87 -15.93 7.71
CA PRO A 65 4.25 -16.23 9.01
C PRO A 65 5.02 -15.74 10.24
N GLU A 66 6.34 -15.53 10.10
CA GLU A 66 7.19 -15.00 11.18
C GLU A 66 7.31 -13.47 11.18
N ALA A 67 6.68 -12.79 10.22
CA ALA A 67 6.67 -11.34 10.16
C ALA A 67 5.95 -10.72 11.38
N ARG A 68 6.47 -9.59 11.85
CA ARG A 68 5.80 -8.73 12.83
C ARG A 68 5.22 -7.53 12.09
N LEU A 69 3.93 -7.28 12.25
CA LEU A 69 3.22 -6.21 11.55
C LEU A 69 2.87 -5.09 12.52
N HIS A 70 3.10 -3.86 12.06
CA HIS A 70 2.56 -2.66 12.68
C HIS A 70 1.58 -2.01 11.71
N LEU A 71 0.30 -2.05 12.04
CA LEU A 71 -0.78 -1.50 11.23
C LEU A 71 -1.13 -0.10 11.70
N THR A 72 -1.12 0.87 10.79
CA THR A 72 -1.48 2.26 11.10
C THR A 72 -2.62 2.73 10.20
N ASP A 73 -3.59 3.44 10.77
CA ASP A 73 -4.68 4.05 10.03
C ASP A 73 -5.20 5.28 10.79
N ILE A 74 -5.82 6.21 10.08
CA ILE A 74 -6.47 7.39 10.65
C ILE A 74 -7.90 7.09 11.16
N SER A 75 -8.48 5.97 10.72
CA SER A 75 -9.84 5.53 11.04
C SER A 75 -9.82 4.49 12.18
N GLU A 76 -10.42 4.85 13.31
CA GLU A 76 -10.58 3.93 14.43
C GLU A 76 -11.47 2.73 14.09
N ALA A 77 -12.52 2.95 13.27
CA ALA A 77 -13.41 1.89 12.84
C ALA A 77 -12.71 0.88 11.92
N MET A 78 -11.80 1.34 11.03
CA MET A 78 -10.98 0.47 10.21
C MET A 78 -10.04 -0.37 11.07
N LEU A 79 -9.33 0.25 12.02
CA LEU A 79 -8.45 -0.48 12.95
C LEU A 79 -9.21 -1.47 13.83
N ALA A 80 -10.47 -1.20 14.17
CA ALA A 80 -11.31 -2.17 14.89
C ALA A 80 -11.54 -3.44 14.06
N GLN A 81 -11.78 -3.31 12.75
CA GLN A 81 -11.88 -4.46 11.83
C GLN A 81 -10.52 -5.19 11.70
N ALA A 82 -9.42 -4.43 11.61
CA ALA A 82 -8.08 -5.02 11.58
C ALA A 82 -7.79 -5.82 12.86
N LYS A 83 -8.13 -5.30 14.04
CA LYS A 83 -7.98 -6.02 15.31
C LYS A 83 -8.80 -7.31 15.34
N GLN A 84 -10.02 -7.29 14.81
CA GLN A 84 -10.84 -8.48 14.70
C GLN A 84 -10.23 -9.51 13.73
N ARG A 85 -9.69 -9.07 12.59
CA ARG A 85 -9.02 -9.92 11.60
C ARG A 85 -7.83 -10.68 12.17
N PHE A 86 -7.05 -10.03 13.01
CA PHE A 86 -5.83 -10.58 13.59
C PHE A 86 -6.01 -10.99 15.07
N GLU A 87 -7.24 -11.25 15.50
CA GLU A 87 -7.51 -11.66 16.86
C GLU A 87 -6.64 -12.85 17.29
N GLY A 88 -5.99 -12.72 18.46
CA GLY A 88 -5.09 -13.75 18.99
C GLY A 88 -3.69 -13.80 18.34
N ASN A 89 -3.38 -12.94 17.39
CA ASN A 89 -2.03 -12.90 16.81
C ASN A 89 -1.12 -11.90 17.55
N PRO A 90 -0.16 -12.36 18.38
CA PRO A 90 0.70 -11.48 19.19
C PRO A 90 1.77 -10.74 18.36
N ARG A 91 1.91 -11.06 17.06
CA ARG A 91 2.87 -10.40 16.15
C ARG A 91 2.29 -9.16 15.48
N VAL A 92 1.06 -8.76 15.78
CA VAL A 92 0.41 -7.61 15.15
C VAL A 92 0.15 -6.53 16.18
N THR A 93 0.61 -5.32 15.89
CA THR A 93 0.40 -4.12 16.69
C THR A 93 -0.34 -3.06 15.87
N TYR A 94 -0.96 -2.08 16.54
CA TYR A 94 -1.84 -1.10 15.90
C TYR A 94 -1.59 0.29 16.44
N SER A 95 -1.63 1.31 15.57
CA SER A 95 -1.61 2.71 15.99
C SER A 95 -2.63 3.53 15.21
N LEU A 96 -3.44 4.32 15.92
CA LEU A 96 -4.29 5.34 15.31
C LEU A 96 -3.40 6.50 14.90
N GLN A 97 -3.06 6.61 13.63
CA GLN A 97 -2.02 7.51 13.15
C GLN A 97 -2.27 7.99 11.73
N ASP A 98 -2.07 9.27 11.52
CA ASP A 98 -2.00 9.86 10.18
C ASP A 98 -0.63 9.60 9.54
N HIS A 99 -0.56 9.48 8.21
CA HIS A 99 0.69 9.34 7.46
C HIS A 99 1.71 10.45 7.78
N SER A 100 1.22 11.67 8.02
CA SER A 100 2.06 12.81 8.39
C SER A 100 2.77 12.67 9.72
N SER A 101 2.39 11.69 10.55
CA SER A 101 2.98 11.43 11.87
C SER A 101 4.04 10.33 11.85
N LEU A 102 4.37 9.75 10.67
CA LEU A 102 5.45 8.77 10.56
C LEU A 102 6.79 9.41 10.91
N SER A 103 7.44 8.91 11.97
CA SER A 103 8.71 9.44 12.51
C SER A 103 9.71 8.35 12.89
N SER A 104 9.45 7.09 12.54
CA SER A 104 10.36 5.97 12.76
C SER A 104 11.67 6.13 11.97
N THR A 105 12.76 5.58 12.49
CA THR A 105 14.06 5.61 11.84
C THR A 105 14.68 4.22 11.87
N SER A 106 14.95 3.64 10.70
CA SER A 106 15.60 2.33 10.53
C SER A 106 14.95 1.21 11.38
N GLU A 107 13.61 1.20 11.39
CA GLU A 107 12.82 0.28 12.22
C GLU A 107 12.25 -0.89 11.42
N TYR A 108 11.92 -0.67 10.14
CA TYR A 108 11.20 -1.64 9.32
C TYR A 108 12.06 -2.21 8.21
N ASP A 109 11.85 -3.50 7.93
CA ASP A 109 12.44 -4.20 6.77
C ASP A 109 11.58 -4.01 5.53
N LEU A 110 10.26 -3.87 5.73
CA LEU A 110 9.26 -3.69 4.68
C LEU A 110 8.25 -2.62 5.12
N VAL A 111 7.99 -1.66 4.25
CA VAL A 111 6.85 -0.75 4.37
C VAL A 111 5.89 -1.02 3.21
N ILE A 112 4.63 -1.27 3.54
CA ILE A 112 3.57 -1.48 2.55
C ILE A 112 2.48 -0.43 2.71
N SER A 113 1.78 -0.14 1.63
CA SER A 113 0.54 0.62 1.64
C SER A 113 -0.38 0.12 0.54
N ALA A 114 -1.69 0.13 0.77
CA ALA A 114 -2.66 -0.26 -0.24
C ALA A 114 -3.84 0.71 -0.29
N LEU A 115 -3.99 1.39 -1.45
CA LEU A 115 -5.11 2.27 -1.76
C LEU A 115 -5.37 3.32 -0.66
N SER A 116 -4.28 3.95 -0.21
CA SER A 116 -4.28 4.94 0.86
C SER A 116 -3.50 6.22 0.50
N ILE A 117 -2.33 6.12 -0.09
CA ILE A 117 -1.45 7.27 -0.36
C ILE A 117 -2.05 8.23 -1.39
N HIS A 118 -2.91 7.75 -2.29
CA HIS A 118 -3.58 8.60 -3.27
C HIS A 118 -4.53 9.65 -2.66
N HIS A 119 -4.89 9.56 -1.39
CA HIS A 119 -5.67 10.60 -0.70
C HIS A 119 -4.86 11.82 -0.27
N LEU A 120 -3.53 11.74 -0.29
CA LEU A 120 -2.65 12.85 0.08
C LEU A 120 -2.46 13.84 -1.07
N GLU A 121 -2.23 15.11 -0.77
CA GLU A 121 -1.72 16.07 -1.76
C GLU A 121 -0.30 15.70 -2.21
N ASP A 122 0.12 16.15 -3.38
CA ASP A 122 1.41 15.77 -3.96
C ASP A 122 2.62 16.18 -3.09
N SER A 123 2.54 17.33 -2.41
CA SER A 123 3.55 17.76 -1.43
C SER A 123 3.68 16.80 -0.24
N ASP A 124 2.53 16.25 0.20
CA ASP A 124 2.47 15.35 1.34
C ASP A 124 2.95 13.95 0.95
N LYS A 125 2.63 13.47 -0.28
CA LYS A 125 3.20 12.24 -0.84
C LYS A 125 4.73 12.30 -0.88
N ARG A 126 5.31 13.41 -1.39
CA ARG A 126 6.77 13.61 -1.44
C ARG A 126 7.40 13.59 -0.05
N THR A 127 6.74 14.21 0.92
CA THR A 127 7.18 14.22 2.31
C THR A 127 7.09 12.82 2.92
N LEU A 128 6.00 12.11 2.65
CA LEU A 128 5.80 10.75 3.13
C LEU A 128 6.86 9.79 2.58
N PHE A 129 7.20 9.86 1.29
CA PHE A 129 8.24 8.99 0.71
C PHE A 129 9.60 9.18 1.37
N ARG A 130 9.99 10.41 1.74
CA ARG A 130 11.19 10.64 2.53
C ARG A 130 11.11 10.01 3.92
N ARG A 131 9.97 10.13 4.61
CA ARG A 131 9.76 9.49 5.91
C ARG A 131 9.76 7.96 5.83
N ILE A 132 9.20 7.40 4.76
CA ILE A 132 9.28 5.95 4.50
C ILE A 132 10.74 5.52 4.31
N TYR A 133 11.52 6.30 3.54
CA TYR A 133 12.95 6.05 3.38
C TYR A 133 13.69 6.05 4.73
N GLU A 134 13.41 7.02 5.59
CA GLU A 134 13.99 7.12 6.94
C GLU A 134 13.56 5.93 7.81
N ALA A 135 12.31 5.53 7.76
CA ALA A 135 11.75 4.43 8.55
C ALA A 135 12.29 3.05 8.18
N LEU A 136 12.69 2.87 6.92
CA LEU A 136 13.26 1.62 6.44
C LEU A 136 14.68 1.42 6.94
N ARG A 137 15.02 0.17 7.25
CA ARG A 137 16.42 -0.28 7.43
C ARG A 137 17.17 -0.24 6.10
N PRO A 138 18.51 -0.13 6.10
CA PRO A 138 19.30 -0.32 4.89
C PRO A 138 18.94 -1.65 4.19
N GLY A 139 18.69 -1.61 2.86
CA GLY A 139 18.21 -2.75 2.08
C GLY A 139 16.72 -3.07 2.21
N GLY A 140 16.00 -2.36 3.08
CA GLY A 140 14.56 -2.49 3.22
C GLY A 140 13.80 -2.02 1.99
N MET A 141 12.53 -2.44 1.87
CA MET A 141 11.72 -2.21 0.67
C MET A 141 10.42 -1.48 0.99
N PHE A 142 10.02 -0.57 0.11
CA PHE A 142 8.70 0.03 0.06
C PHE A 142 7.90 -0.51 -1.12
N ILE A 143 6.63 -0.90 -0.87
CA ILE A 143 5.70 -1.36 -1.90
C ILE A 143 4.37 -0.62 -1.72
N ASN A 144 3.89 0.01 -2.81
CA ASN A 144 2.60 0.67 -2.85
C ASN A 144 1.68 0.02 -3.90
N VAL A 145 0.53 -0.45 -3.47
CA VAL A 145 -0.59 -0.87 -4.31
C VAL A 145 -1.56 0.29 -4.38
N ASP A 146 -1.65 0.98 -5.52
CA ASP A 146 -2.40 2.25 -5.50
C ASP A 146 -3.06 2.59 -6.85
N GLN A 147 -3.71 3.75 -6.88
CA GLN A 147 -4.24 4.37 -8.07
C GLN A 147 -3.28 5.46 -8.58
N ALA A 148 -3.10 5.51 -9.90
CA ALA A 148 -2.35 6.56 -10.56
C ALA A 148 -3.22 7.29 -11.58
N LEU A 149 -2.98 8.60 -11.72
CA LEU A 149 -3.62 9.45 -12.72
C LEU A 149 -3.15 9.05 -14.12
N ALA A 150 -4.03 9.12 -15.09
CA ALA A 150 -3.64 8.97 -16.49
C ALA A 150 -2.82 10.18 -16.98
N PRO A 151 -1.92 10.00 -17.98
CA PRO A 151 -1.06 11.09 -18.46
C PRO A 151 -1.82 12.26 -19.11
N THR A 152 -3.06 12.04 -19.55
CA THR A 152 -3.88 13.04 -20.24
C THR A 152 -5.34 12.92 -19.81
N SER A 153 -6.12 14.00 -19.99
CA SER A 153 -7.57 13.99 -19.72
C SER A 153 -8.30 12.90 -20.52
N ARG A 154 -7.92 12.71 -21.79
CA ARG A 154 -8.48 11.62 -22.63
C ARG A 154 -8.13 10.23 -22.06
N GLY A 155 -6.92 10.08 -21.52
CA GLY A 155 -6.52 8.85 -20.84
C GLY A 155 -7.34 8.61 -19.57
N GLU A 156 -7.64 9.67 -18.80
CA GLU A 156 -8.47 9.56 -17.59
C GLU A 156 -9.91 9.15 -17.93
N GLU A 157 -10.49 9.67 -19.00
CA GLU A 157 -11.80 9.21 -19.51
C GLU A 157 -11.78 7.72 -19.88
N GLN A 158 -10.68 7.24 -20.49
CA GLN A 158 -10.49 5.82 -20.79
C GLN A 158 -10.36 4.97 -19.53
N TYR A 159 -9.65 5.47 -18.49
CA TYR A 159 -9.50 4.78 -17.21
C TYR A 159 -10.83 4.65 -16.48
N GLU A 160 -11.61 5.73 -16.45
CA GLU A 160 -12.94 5.73 -15.83
C GLU A 160 -13.90 4.78 -16.56
N LYS A 161 -13.95 4.85 -17.89
CA LYS A 161 -14.78 3.95 -18.70
C LYS A 161 -14.43 2.49 -18.46
N LYS A 162 -13.13 2.17 -18.49
CA LYS A 162 -12.67 0.79 -18.28
C LYS A 162 -12.97 0.30 -16.86
N TRP A 163 -12.77 1.15 -15.85
CA TRP A 163 -13.13 0.82 -14.47
C TRP A 163 -14.63 0.51 -14.34
N LEU A 164 -15.51 1.33 -14.93
CA LEU A 164 -16.96 1.09 -14.89
C LEU A 164 -17.35 -0.23 -15.59
N GLU A 165 -16.72 -0.56 -16.72
CA GLU A 165 -16.93 -1.84 -17.41
C GLU A 165 -16.54 -3.01 -16.51
N ASP A 166 -15.36 -2.95 -15.89
CA ASP A 166 -14.80 -4.02 -15.06
C ASP A 166 -15.64 -4.23 -13.79
N VAL A 167 -16.01 -3.16 -13.06
CA VAL A 167 -16.78 -3.30 -11.81
C VAL A 167 -18.20 -3.81 -12.07
N LYS A 168 -18.80 -3.49 -13.22
CA LYS A 168 -20.06 -4.06 -13.65
C LYS A 168 -19.91 -5.56 -13.98
N ALA A 169 -18.85 -5.93 -14.69
CA ALA A 169 -18.55 -7.33 -14.99
C ALA A 169 -18.29 -8.15 -13.70
N ASN A 170 -17.74 -7.54 -12.65
CA ASN A 170 -17.57 -8.15 -11.34
C ASN A 170 -18.87 -8.25 -10.52
N GLY A 171 -20.02 -7.86 -11.08
CA GLY A 171 -21.32 -7.96 -10.42
C GLY A 171 -21.56 -6.91 -9.32
N THR A 172 -20.87 -5.77 -9.40
CA THR A 172 -21.06 -4.66 -8.44
C THR A 172 -22.41 -3.98 -8.68
N SER A 173 -23.16 -3.71 -7.62
CA SER A 173 -24.45 -3.01 -7.71
C SER A 173 -24.24 -1.54 -8.12
N GLU A 174 -25.25 -0.94 -8.78
CA GLU A 174 -25.20 0.48 -9.13
C GLU A 174 -25.08 1.39 -7.91
N LEU A 175 -25.68 1.01 -6.79
CA LEU A 175 -25.55 1.73 -5.52
C LEU A 175 -24.10 1.71 -5.04
N THR A 176 -23.45 0.54 -5.02
CA THR A 176 -22.04 0.41 -4.61
C THR A 176 -21.12 1.20 -5.54
N VAL A 177 -21.37 1.19 -6.85
CA VAL A 177 -20.63 2.00 -7.83
C VAL A 177 -20.78 3.49 -7.56
N THR A 178 -22.01 3.95 -7.29
CA THR A 178 -22.29 5.37 -6.99
C THR A 178 -21.55 5.80 -5.71
N GLN A 179 -21.63 5.01 -4.65
CA GLN A 179 -20.91 5.29 -3.40
C GLN A 179 -19.39 5.28 -3.57
N ALA A 180 -18.86 4.36 -4.40
CA ALA A 180 -17.43 4.34 -4.72
C ALA A 180 -17.01 5.61 -5.47
N ARG A 181 -17.78 6.05 -6.46
CA ARG A 181 -17.52 7.30 -7.21
C ARG A 181 -17.59 8.55 -6.31
N GLU A 182 -18.47 8.58 -5.33
CA GLU A 182 -18.50 9.67 -4.34
C GLU A 182 -17.20 9.72 -3.52
N ARG A 183 -16.71 8.56 -3.04
CA ARG A 183 -15.42 8.49 -2.33
C ARG A 183 -14.25 8.91 -3.22
N MET A 184 -14.24 8.46 -4.48
CA MET A 184 -13.19 8.79 -5.45
C MET A 184 -13.09 10.28 -5.81
N ARG A 185 -14.10 11.10 -5.50
CA ARG A 185 -14.01 12.56 -5.65
C ARG A 185 -13.02 13.22 -4.69
N GLU A 186 -12.74 12.56 -3.57
CA GLU A 186 -11.75 13.02 -2.58
C GLU A 186 -10.32 12.55 -2.91
N ASP A 187 -10.16 11.70 -3.95
CA ASP A 187 -8.86 11.19 -4.37
C ASP A 187 -8.00 12.31 -4.96
N LYS A 188 -6.72 12.27 -4.63
CA LYS A 188 -5.67 13.16 -5.12
C LYS A 188 -4.65 12.36 -5.92
N ASN A 189 -5.14 11.65 -6.94
CA ASN A 189 -4.29 10.80 -7.75
C ASN A 189 -3.17 11.61 -8.41
N ALA A 190 -1.94 11.09 -8.37
CA ALA A 190 -0.78 11.66 -9.04
C ALA A 190 -0.37 10.80 -10.25
N LEU A 191 0.34 11.40 -11.21
CA LEU A 191 0.96 10.65 -12.28
C LEU A 191 1.96 9.64 -11.72
N LEU A 192 1.94 8.40 -12.23
CA LEU A 192 2.91 7.38 -11.81
C LEU A 192 4.35 7.87 -12.00
N ALA A 193 4.66 8.51 -13.13
CA ALA A 193 6.00 9.05 -13.40
C ALA A 193 6.47 10.03 -12.31
N ASN A 194 5.55 10.86 -11.78
CA ASN A 194 5.88 11.78 -10.69
C ASN A 194 6.17 11.01 -9.40
N GLN A 195 5.37 9.99 -9.10
CA GLN A 195 5.55 9.19 -7.87
C GLN A 195 6.89 8.42 -7.89
N LEU A 196 7.26 7.82 -9.03
CA LEU A 196 8.57 7.17 -9.19
C LEU A 196 9.72 8.18 -9.06
N LYS A 197 9.58 9.39 -9.65
CA LYS A 197 10.55 10.46 -9.48
C LYS A 197 10.68 10.90 -8.02
N TRP A 198 9.58 11.00 -7.27
CA TRP A 198 9.64 11.38 -5.85
C TRP A 198 10.30 10.32 -4.97
N LEU A 199 10.23 9.04 -5.35
CA LEU A 199 11.02 7.98 -4.69
C LEU A 199 12.51 8.17 -4.95
N ASP A 200 12.91 8.48 -6.19
CA ASP A 200 14.31 8.80 -6.53
C ASP A 200 14.81 10.02 -5.76
N GLU A 201 14.03 11.11 -5.72
CA GLU A 201 14.33 12.32 -4.93
C GLU A 201 14.44 12.05 -3.42
N ALA A 202 13.77 11.01 -2.90
CA ALA A 202 13.87 10.58 -1.50
C ALA A 202 15.13 9.74 -1.23
N GLY A 203 15.87 9.30 -2.27
CA GLY A 203 17.10 8.53 -2.16
C GLY A 203 16.97 7.03 -2.35
N PHE A 204 15.80 6.56 -2.77
CA PHE A 204 15.58 5.15 -3.08
C PHE A 204 16.35 4.71 -4.33
N GLU A 205 16.63 3.42 -4.41
CA GLU A 205 17.17 2.70 -5.59
C GLU A 205 16.23 1.54 -5.98
N ASP A 206 16.51 0.86 -7.09
CA ASP A 206 15.67 -0.23 -7.63
C ASP A 206 14.18 0.17 -7.75
N ILE A 207 13.94 1.39 -8.22
CA ILE A 207 12.60 1.97 -8.37
C ILE A 207 11.93 1.33 -9.58
N ASP A 208 10.78 0.67 -9.39
CA ASP A 208 10.07 0.01 -10.49
C ASP A 208 8.56 0.05 -10.30
N CYS A 209 7.84 -0.20 -11.41
CA CYS A 209 6.41 -0.44 -11.44
C CYS A 209 6.18 -1.85 -12.01
N TRP A 210 5.94 -2.83 -11.14
CA TRP A 210 5.80 -4.26 -11.49
C TRP A 210 4.44 -4.62 -12.07
N TYR A 211 3.41 -3.79 -11.81
CA TYR A 211 2.06 -3.98 -12.33
C TYR A 211 1.44 -2.65 -12.68
N LYS A 212 0.84 -2.58 -13.87
CA LYS A 212 0.00 -1.46 -14.26
C LYS A 212 -1.16 -1.93 -15.13
N ARG A 213 -2.38 -1.72 -14.63
CA ARG A 213 -3.60 -1.91 -15.39
C ARG A 213 -4.47 -0.66 -15.27
N PHE A 214 -4.44 0.18 -16.29
CA PHE A 214 -5.08 1.50 -16.28
C PHE A 214 -4.65 2.31 -15.05
N ARG A 215 -5.59 2.63 -14.13
CA ARG A 215 -5.27 3.39 -12.93
C ARG A 215 -4.60 2.58 -11.82
N PHE A 216 -4.78 1.26 -11.77
CA PHE A 216 -4.23 0.42 -10.71
C PHE A 216 -2.78 0.06 -10.99
N VAL A 217 -1.94 0.26 -9.98
CA VAL A 217 -0.49 0.09 -10.08
C VAL A 217 0.07 -0.62 -8.84
N VAL A 218 1.15 -1.37 -9.04
CA VAL A 218 2.05 -1.83 -7.97
C VAL A 218 3.42 -1.28 -8.28
N TYR A 219 3.92 -0.39 -7.45
CA TYR A 219 5.24 0.20 -7.59
C TYR A 219 5.93 0.30 -6.24
N GLY A 220 7.23 0.50 -6.27
CA GLY A 220 8.00 0.67 -5.05
C GLY A 220 9.49 0.79 -5.33
N ALA A 221 10.28 0.62 -4.27
CA ALA A 221 11.71 0.88 -4.33
C ALA A 221 12.43 0.30 -3.11
N ARG A 222 13.76 0.22 -3.16
CA ARG A 222 14.61 -0.21 -2.05
C ARG A 222 15.36 0.95 -1.43
N LYS A 223 15.56 0.88 -0.11
CA LYS A 223 16.53 1.73 0.56
C LYS A 223 17.94 1.21 0.31
N ARG A 224 18.83 2.10 -0.12
CA ARG A 224 20.23 1.78 -0.38
C ARG A 224 20.90 1.12 0.82
N ILE A 225 21.75 0.15 0.54
CA ILE A 225 22.67 -0.43 1.53
C ILE A 225 23.93 0.46 1.52
N GLU A 226 24.21 1.16 2.62
CA GLU A 226 25.44 1.93 2.77
C GLU A 226 26.66 1.00 2.72
N PRO A 227 27.72 1.32 1.94
CA PRO A 227 28.95 0.55 1.93
C PRO A 227 29.55 0.51 3.35
N GLY A 228 29.60 -0.70 3.96
CA GLY A 228 30.15 -0.90 5.31
C GLY A 228 29.09 -1.05 6.41
N ALA A 229 27.80 -0.96 6.13
CA ALA A 229 26.77 -1.38 7.08
C ALA A 229 26.83 -2.91 7.25
N ALA A 230 27.11 -3.37 8.46
CA ALA A 230 27.00 -4.80 8.78
C ALA A 230 25.57 -5.24 8.50
N LEU A 231 25.38 -6.18 7.59
CA LEU A 231 24.10 -6.83 7.39
C LEU A 231 23.83 -7.68 8.64
N ASP A 232 22.95 -7.22 9.52
CA ASP A 232 22.44 -8.08 10.58
C ASP A 232 21.88 -9.33 9.95
N GLY A 233 22.16 -10.51 10.52
CA GLY A 233 21.98 -11.85 9.91
C GLY A 233 20.61 -12.19 9.30
N ASN A 234 19.68 -11.27 9.23
CA ASN A 234 18.38 -11.35 8.55
C ASN A 234 18.43 -10.82 7.08
N SER A 235 19.49 -10.12 6.70
CA SER A 235 19.71 -9.56 5.34
C SER A 235 20.39 -10.54 4.38
N ALA A 236 20.65 -11.77 4.78
CA ALA A 236 21.46 -12.75 4.04
C ALA A 236 20.66 -13.55 3.00
N ALA A 237 19.67 -12.98 2.32
CA ALA A 237 18.95 -13.66 1.24
C ALA A 237 18.80 -12.82 -0.03
N LEU A 238 19.80 -12.00 -0.37
CA LEU A 238 19.97 -11.48 -1.72
C LEU A 238 20.65 -12.53 -2.61
N HIS A 239 20.02 -13.70 -2.79
CA HIS A 239 20.40 -14.62 -3.88
C HIS A 239 19.33 -14.53 -4.96
N CYS A 240 19.72 -13.90 -6.08
CA CYS A 240 19.05 -14.00 -7.36
C CYS A 240 18.55 -15.42 -7.59
N ARG A 241 17.26 -15.59 -7.79
CA ARG A 241 16.76 -16.71 -8.58
C ARG A 241 17.10 -16.40 -10.03
N GLN A 242 18.09 -17.12 -10.57
CA GLN A 242 18.31 -17.27 -12.01
C GLN A 242 17.14 -17.99 -12.65
#